data_59840dccd3b2c0ee96e4d90a433cbacc
#
_entry.id   59840dccd3b2c0ee96e4d90a433cbacc
#
_cell.length_a   1.000
_cell.length_b   1.000
_cell.length_c   1.000
_cell.angle_alpha   90.00
_cell.angle_beta   90.00
_cell.angle_gamma   90.00
#
_symmetry.space_group_name_H-M   'P 1'
#
loop_
_entity.id
_entity.type
_entity.pdbx_description
1 polymer ?
#
loop_
_entity_poly.entity_id
_entity_poly.type
_entity_poly.pdbx_seq_one_letter_code
_entity_poly.pdbx_strand_id
1 'polypeptide(L)'
;PSGREAYPGDIFYLHSRLLERAAKIINQQEVAEQMNDLPESLKGKVKCGGSLTALPIIETQAGDVSAYIPTNVISITDGQIFLETDLFNQGFRPAINVGISVSRVGGSAQIKSMKKVAGTLKIDQAQYRELEAFSKFSSDMDSVTVMTIDRGRKNNQLLIQPQYSPMPVGEQVAILYCGTHGLMRDIRIDQVIAFQHEFLESLRASHRQDVLEVLEGGVINEQVTKVIEDVAQSTLLLFKN
;
A
#
# COMPACT_ATOMS: atom_id res chain seq x y z
N PRO A 1 28.36 29.86 -0.90
CA PRO A 1 27.23 30.76 -0.95
C PRO A 1 26.10 30.27 -0.07
N SER A 2 25.52 31.15 0.74
CA SER A 2 24.33 30.86 1.52
C SER A 2 23.10 30.84 0.59
N GLY A 3 22.33 29.80 0.64
CA GLY A 3 21.13 29.64 -0.17
C GLY A 3 20.32 28.42 0.28
N ARG A 4 19.11 28.24 -0.27
CA ARG A 4 18.18 27.16 0.11
C ARG A 4 18.77 25.74 -0.01
N GLU A 5 19.74 25.53 -0.88
CA GLU A 5 20.40 24.25 -1.15
C GLU A 5 21.91 24.29 -0.90
N ALA A 6 22.35 25.15 0.02
CA ALA A 6 23.75 25.26 0.41
C ALA A 6 24.14 24.14 1.39
N TYR A 7 24.03 22.90 0.94
CA TYR A 7 24.41 21.73 1.72
C TYR A 7 25.92 21.48 1.68
N PRO A 8 26.49 20.79 2.68
CA PRO A 8 27.86 20.29 2.62
C PRO A 8 28.09 19.42 1.38
N GLY A 9 29.27 19.48 0.78
CA GLY A 9 29.56 18.77 -0.48
C GLY A 9 29.48 17.25 -0.40
N ASP A 10 29.57 16.69 0.81
CA ASP A 10 29.47 15.24 1.07
C ASP A 10 28.09 14.76 1.54
N ILE A 11 27.04 15.60 1.45
CA ILE A 11 25.72 15.26 1.96
C ILE A 11 25.13 13.99 1.31
N PHE A 12 25.34 13.79 0.00
CA PHE A 12 24.93 12.58 -0.68
C PHE A 12 25.60 11.34 -0.09
N TYR A 13 26.92 11.40 0.12
CA TYR A 13 27.67 10.30 0.70
C TYR A 13 27.25 10.00 2.15
N LEU A 14 26.94 11.04 2.91
CA LEU A 14 26.42 10.90 4.27
C LEU A 14 25.09 10.14 4.28
N HIS A 15 24.15 10.53 3.42
CA HIS A 15 22.82 9.88 3.32
C HIS A 15 22.94 8.44 2.80
N SER A 16 23.72 8.20 1.75
CA SER A 16 23.90 6.85 1.20
C SER A 16 24.51 5.92 2.24
N ARG A 17 25.58 6.32 2.91
CA ARG A 17 26.23 5.53 3.95
C ARG A 17 25.30 5.22 5.14
N LEU A 18 24.41 6.17 5.51
CA LEU A 18 23.44 5.95 6.56
C LEU A 18 22.35 4.94 6.14
N LEU A 19 21.80 5.11 4.93
CA LEU A 19 20.67 4.31 4.44
C LEU A 19 21.10 2.91 3.98
N GLU A 20 22.31 2.72 3.50
CA GLU A 20 22.86 1.40 3.13
C GLU A 20 23.04 0.44 4.32
N ARG A 21 22.91 0.93 5.55
CA ARG A 21 22.83 0.07 6.74
C ARG A 21 21.53 -0.73 6.81
N ALA A 22 20.48 -0.27 6.14
CA ALA A 22 19.25 -1.01 5.97
C ALA A 22 19.49 -2.17 4.99
N ALA A 23 19.52 -3.38 5.52
CA ALA A 23 19.85 -4.57 4.75
C ALA A 23 19.15 -5.80 5.32
N LYS A 24 19.09 -6.85 4.51
CA LYS A 24 18.71 -8.18 4.94
C LYS A 24 19.92 -9.10 4.90
N ILE A 25 20.22 -9.73 6.02
CA ILE A 25 21.30 -10.69 6.14
C ILE A 25 20.87 -12.05 5.57
N ILE A 26 21.81 -12.72 4.92
CA ILE A 26 21.59 -14.06 4.35
C ILE A 26 21.14 -15.07 5.43
N ASN A 27 20.27 -16.01 5.05
CA ASN A 27 19.74 -17.03 5.98
C ASN A 27 20.67 -18.22 6.23
N GLN A 28 21.90 -18.21 5.69
CA GLN A 28 22.88 -19.27 5.88
C GLN A 28 23.93 -18.80 6.88
N GLN A 29 24.01 -19.47 8.03
CA GLN A 29 24.87 -19.10 9.14
C GLN A 29 26.34 -19.08 8.74
N GLU A 30 26.80 -20.10 8.03
CA GLU A 30 28.19 -20.24 7.57
C GLU A 30 28.63 -19.06 6.67
N VAL A 31 27.72 -18.58 5.81
CA VAL A 31 28.00 -17.44 4.93
C VAL A 31 27.94 -16.13 5.70
N ALA A 32 27.02 -15.99 6.66
CA ALA A 32 26.92 -14.79 7.49
C ALA A 32 28.17 -14.59 8.37
N GLU A 33 28.80 -15.67 8.84
CA GLU A 33 30.04 -15.65 9.63
C GLU A 33 31.28 -15.33 8.79
N GLN A 34 31.23 -15.50 7.47
CA GLN A 34 32.34 -15.23 6.54
C GLN A 34 32.31 -13.83 5.93
N MET A 35 31.46 -12.92 6.42
CA MET A 35 31.43 -11.53 5.92
C MET A 35 32.79 -10.85 6.11
N ASN A 36 33.31 -10.28 5.00
CA ASN A 36 34.67 -9.75 4.95
C ASN A 36 34.94 -8.55 5.90
N ASP A 37 33.92 -7.77 6.20
CA ASP A 37 34.01 -6.54 7.00
C ASP A 37 33.50 -6.73 8.44
N LEU A 38 33.48 -7.96 8.93
CA LEU A 38 32.97 -8.24 10.27
C LEU A 38 34.03 -7.84 11.31
N PRO A 39 33.73 -6.88 12.22
CA PRO A 39 34.60 -6.54 13.31
C PRO A 39 34.96 -7.75 14.19
N GLU A 40 36.20 -7.82 14.68
CA GLU A 40 36.66 -8.92 15.56
C GLU A 40 35.74 -9.16 16.77
N SER A 41 35.15 -8.08 17.33
CA SER A 41 34.23 -8.14 18.46
C SER A 41 32.91 -8.84 18.16
N LEU A 42 32.55 -9.00 16.87
CA LEU A 42 31.33 -9.63 16.38
C LEU A 42 31.57 -11.04 15.83
N LYS A 43 32.78 -11.47 15.64
CA LYS A 43 33.10 -12.83 15.21
C LYS A 43 32.50 -13.84 16.17
N GLY A 44 31.80 -14.84 15.64
CA GLY A 44 31.08 -15.86 16.42
C GLY A 44 29.78 -15.38 17.11
N LYS A 45 29.41 -14.08 16.96
CA LYS A 45 28.15 -13.54 17.52
C LYS A 45 27.11 -13.21 16.44
N VAL A 46 27.48 -13.32 15.18
CA VAL A 46 26.57 -13.03 14.05
C VAL A 46 25.49 -14.09 13.97
N LYS A 47 24.26 -13.64 13.80
CA LYS A 47 23.11 -14.51 13.50
C LYS A 47 22.65 -14.27 12.07
N CYS A 48 22.33 -15.33 11.35
CA CYS A 48 21.76 -15.23 10.00
C CYS A 48 20.29 -14.77 10.04
N GLY A 49 19.77 -14.32 8.89
CA GLY A 49 18.35 -14.04 8.66
C GLY A 49 17.81 -12.77 9.29
N GLY A 50 18.62 -11.91 9.86
CA GLY A 50 18.20 -10.61 10.38
C GLY A 50 17.91 -9.60 9.27
N SER A 51 17.06 -8.61 9.54
CA SER A 51 16.79 -7.50 8.62
C SER A 51 16.61 -6.17 9.36
N LEU A 52 17.04 -5.09 8.71
CA LEU A 52 16.80 -3.72 9.14
C LEU A 52 16.13 -2.96 7.99
N THR A 53 14.94 -2.44 8.25
CA THR A 53 14.23 -1.58 7.31
C THR A 53 14.32 -0.13 7.76
N ALA A 54 14.73 0.77 6.89
CA ALA A 54 14.75 2.22 7.12
C ALA A 54 13.60 2.88 6.35
N LEU A 55 12.88 3.78 7.03
CA LEU A 55 11.85 4.63 6.45
C LEU A 55 12.25 6.10 6.64
N PRO A 56 13.12 6.65 5.77
CA PRO A 56 13.50 8.05 5.86
C PRO A 56 12.32 8.95 5.47
N ILE A 57 12.07 9.98 6.28
CA ILE A 57 11.04 10.98 6.02
C ILE A 57 11.71 12.23 5.52
N ILE A 58 11.37 12.68 4.32
CA ILE A 58 11.90 13.86 3.66
C ILE A 58 10.78 14.87 3.47
N GLU A 59 10.94 16.04 4.04
CA GLU A 59 10.06 17.16 3.80
C GLU A 59 10.39 17.83 2.47
N THR A 60 9.38 18.05 1.64
CA THR A 60 9.51 18.81 0.39
C THR A 60 8.95 20.20 0.57
N GLN A 61 9.56 21.20 -0.04
CA GLN A 61 8.99 22.56 -0.08
C GLN A 61 8.02 22.66 -1.27
N ALA A 62 6.77 22.99 -0.99
CA ALA A 62 5.72 23.12 -2.00
C ALA A 62 5.54 21.87 -2.91
N GLY A 63 5.83 20.69 -2.40
CA GLY A 63 5.74 19.46 -3.17
C GLY A 63 6.87 19.24 -4.20
N ASP A 64 7.93 20.05 -4.18
CA ASP A 64 9.06 19.91 -5.10
C ASP A 64 9.92 18.69 -4.77
N VAL A 65 9.69 17.62 -5.48
CA VAL A 65 10.43 16.35 -5.38
C VAL A 65 11.72 16.35 -6.23
N SER A 66 11.92 17.37 -7.08
CA SER A 66 13.09 17.53 -7.92
C SER A 66 14.25 18.24 -7.20
N ALA A 67 14.01 18.74 -5.99
CA ALA A 67 15.03 19.33 -5.15
C ALA A 67 16.16 18.35 -4.81
N TYR A 68 17.30 18.86 -4.38
CA TYR A 68 18.55 18.10 -4.20
C TYR A 68 18.40 16.93 -3.20
N ILE A 69 17.84 17.16 -2.01
CA ILE A 69 17.70 16.12 -0.99
C ILE A 69 16.68 15.03 -1.40
N PRO A 70 15.45 15.36 -1.82
CA PRO A 70 14.51 14.34 -2.30
C PRO A 70 15.10 13.48 -3.41
N THR A 71 15.71 14.09 -4.43
CA THR A 71 16.31 13.37 -5.57
C THR A 71 17.39 12.40 -5.12
N ASN A 72 18.30 12.82 -4.21
CA ASN A 72 19.35 11.98 -3.69
C ASN A 72 18.77 10.79 -2.91
N VAL A 73 17.81 11.02 -2.02
CA VAL A 73 17.24 9.95 -1.20
C VAL A 73 16.45 8.96 -2.04
N ILE A 74 15.70 9.42 -3.05
CA ILE A 74 15.00 8.54 -4.01
C ILE A 74 15.99 7.65 -4.77
N SER A 75 17.19 8.18 -5.11
CA SER A 75 18.21 7.40 -5.82
C SER A 75 18.86 6.31 -4.95
N ILE A 76 18.96 6.55 -3.65
CA ILE A 76 19.58 5.63 -2.68
C ILE A 76 18.59 4.54 -2.26
N THR A 77 17.31 4.88 -2.08
CA THR A 77 16.27 3.99 -1.54
C THR A 77 15.64 3.10 -2.61
N ASP A 78 14.89 2.08 -2.19
CA ASP A 78 14.18 1.14 -3.08
C ASP A 78 12.80 1.63 -3.53
N GLY A 79 12.57 2.91 -3.45
CA GLY A 79 11.33 3.54 -3.87
C GLY A 79 10.92 4.68 -2.95
N GLN A 80 9.75 5.23 -3.20
CA GLN A 80 9.22 6.37 -2.45
C GLN A 80 7.71 6.26 -2.29
N ILE A 81 7.22 6.75 -1.16
CA ILE A 81 5.80 6.95 -0.88
C ILE A 81 5.56 8.46 -0.85
N PHE A 82 4.78 8.97 -1.79
CA PHE A 82 4.41 10.38 -1.87
C PHE A 82 3.18 10.65 -1.02
N LEU A 83 3.31 11.62 -0.11
CA LEU A 83 2.20 12.18 0.67
C LEU A 83 1.86 13.57 0.12
N GLU A 84 0.60 13.80 -0.19
CA GLU A 84 0.12 15.05 -0.76
C GLU A 84 -0.82 15.79 0.19
N THR A 85 -0.58 17.09 0.37
CA THR A 85 -1.40 17.96 1.21
C THR A 85 -2.85 18.04 0.71
N ASP A 86 -3.05 18.06 -0.61
CA ASP A 86 -4.39 18.12 -1.19
C ASP A 86 -5.22 16.88 -0.89
N LEU A 87 -4.62 15.67 -0.95
CA LEU A 87 -5.29 14.44 -0.54
C LEU A 87 -5.61 14.43 0.95
N PHE A 88 -4.70 14.95 1.77
CA PHE A 88 -4.92 15.06 3.21
C PHE A 88 -6.10 15.98 3.55
N ASN A 89 -6.18 17.13 2.88
CA ASN A 89 -7.26 18.11 3.06
C ASN A 89 -8.61 17.59 2.54
N GLN A 90 -8.60 16.71 1.53
CA GLN A 90 -9.78 16.01 1.03
C GLN A 90 -10.26 14.88 1.94
N GLY A 91 -9.51 14.57 3.02
CA GLY A 91 -9.86 13.52 3.97
C GLY A 91 -9.26 12.15 3.67
N PHE A 92 -8.46 12.00 2.61
CA PHE A 92 -7.72 10.77 2.35
C PHE A 92 -6.55 10.63 3.32
N ARG A 93 -6.65 9.68 4.23
CA ARG A 93 -5.64 9.41 5.26
C ARG A 93 -5.39 7.90 5.38
N PRO A 94 -4.15 7.44 5.12
CA PRO A 94 -2.95 8.20 4.73
C PRO A 94 -3.09 8.88 3.36
N ALA A 95 -2.50 10.08 3.23
CA ALA A 95 -2.62 10.93 2.03
C ALA A 95 -1.65 10.49 0.91
N ILE A 96 -1.64 9.21 0.59
CA ILE A 96 -0.70 8.59 -0.34
C ILE A 96 -1.17 8.77 -1.78
N ASN A 97 -0.33 9.40 -2.61
CA ASN A 97 -0.53 9.39 -4.04
C ASN A 97 0.02 8.09 -4.65
N VAL A 98 -0.88 7.15 -4.93
CA VAL A 98 -0.53 5.83 -5.50
C VAL A 98 0.05 5.94 -6.92
N GLY A 99 -0.33 6.97 -7.68
CA GLY A 99 0.12 7.16 -9.07
C GLY A 99 1.62 7.40 -9.20
N ILE A 100 2.16 8.26 -8.34
CA ILE A 100 3.58 8.68 -8.37
C ILE A 100 4.43 7.95 -7.32
N SER A 101 3.83 7.19 -6.42
CA SER A 101 4.56 6.33 -5.50
C SER A 101 5.10 5.10 -6.23
N VAL A 102 6.36 4.75 -5.95
CA VAL A 102 7.06 3.64 -6.60
C VAL A 102 7.73 2.76 -5.57
N SER A 103 7.66 1.44 -5.76
CA SER A 103 8.46 0.47 -5.03
C SER A 103 9.25 -0.39 -6.02
N ARG A 104 10.59 -0.42 -5.90
CA ARG A 104 11.45 -1.26 -6.74
C ARG A 104 11.37 -2.73 -6.33
N VAL A 105 11.12 -3.00 -5.05
CA VAL A 105 10.87 -4.35 -4.53
C VAL A 105 9.47 -4.83 -4.92
N GLY A 106 8.50 -3.95 -4.77
CA GLY A 106 7.12 -4.07 -5.26
C GLY A 106 6.48 -5.42 -4.96
N GLY A 107 5.90 -6.00 -6.00
CA GLY A 107 5.19 -7.27 -5.92
C GLY A 107 6.03 -8.47 -5.49
N SER A 108 7.37 -8.37 -5.48
CA SER A 108 8.24 -9.47 -5.02
C SER A 108 8.16 -9.68 -3.50
N ALA A 109 7.84 -8.62 -2.74
CA ALA A 109 7.66 -8.68 -1.29
C ALA A 109 6.23 -9.06 -0.87
N GLN A 110 5.27 -8.99 -1.79
CA GLN A 110 3.87 -9.33 -1.50
C GLN A 110 3.66 -10.84 -1.46
N ILE A 111 2.81 -11.31 -0.55
CA ILE A 111 2.29 -12.67 -0.58
C ILE A 111 1.42 -12.86 -1.84
N LYS A 112 1.31 -14.11 -2.30
CA LYS A 112 0.64 -14.43 -3.58
C LYS A 112 -0.82 -13.96 -3.65
N SER A 113 -1.56 -14.07 -2.54
CA SER A 113 -2.95 -13.60 -2.44
C SER A 113 -3.06 -12.10 -2.62
N MET A 114 -2.22 -11.30 -1.92
CA MET A 114 -2.16 -9.85 -2.08
C MET A 114 -1.78 -9.46 -3.51
N LYS A 115 -0.74 -10.08 -4.07
CA LYS A 115 -0.29 -9.80 -5.43
C LYS A 115 -1.39 -10.01 -6.47
N LYS A 116 -2.21 -11.07 -6.30
CA LYS A 116 -3.31 -11.38 -7.21
C LYS A 116 -4.44 -10.35 -7.14
N VAL A 117 -4.77 -9.87 -5.95
CA VAL A 117 -5.87 -8.92 -5.73
C VAL A 117 -5.45 -7.49 -5.99
N ALA A 118 -4.29 -7.06 -5.49
CA ALA A 118 -3.82 -5.69 -5.62
C ALA A 118 -3.17 -5.37 -6.97
N GLY A 119 -2.91 -6.38 -7.81
CA GLY A 119 -2.19 -6.21 -9.07
C GLY A 119 -2.85 -5.23 -10.04
N THR A 120 -4.17 -5.20 -10.09
CA THR A 120 -4.96 -4.30 -10.93
C THR A 120 -5.29 -2.96 -10.27
N LEU A 121 -5.22 -2.89 -8.94
CA LEU A 121 -5.69 -1.72 -8.17
C LEU A 121 -4.99 -0.41 -8.60
N LYS A 122 -3.68 -0.46 -8.86
CA LYS A 122 -2.94 0.73 -9.30
C LYS A 122 -3.42 1.22 -10.67
N ILE A 123 -3.71 0.30 -11.59
CA ILE A 123 -4.22 0.61 -12.93
C ILE A 123 -5.64 1.17 -12.81
N ASP A 124 -6.50 0.52 -12.04
CA ASP A 124 -7.87 0.97 -11.78
C ASP A 124 -7.91 2.37 -11.18
N GLN A 125 -7.01 2.66 -10.23
CA GLN A 125 -6.89 3.98 -9.62
C GLN A 125 -6.36 5.05 -10.58
N ALA A 126 -5.42 4.72 -11.45
CA ALA A 126 -4.94 5.65 -12.48
C ALA A 126 -6.07 5.99 -13.46
N GLN A 127 -6.79 4.98 -13.95
CA GLN A 127 -7.94 5.15 -14.83
C GLN A 127 -9.05 5.97 -14.18
N TYR A 128 -9.37 5.69 -12.92
CA TYR A 128 -10.34 6.48 -12.17
C TYR A 128 -9.98 7.96 -12.11
N ARG A 129 -8.72 8.30 -11.79
CA ARG A 129 -8.27 9.71 -11.70
C ARG A 129 -8.39 10.43 -13.03
N GLU A 130 -8.03 9.77 -14.13
CA GLU A 130 -8.17 10.34 -15.48
C GLU A 130 -9.64 10.61 -15.80
N LEU A 131 -10.52 9.64 -15.58
CA LEU A 131 -11.95 9.77 -15.82
C LEU A 131 -12.62 10.79 -14.88
N GLU A 132 -12.23 10.86 -13.62
CA GLU A 132 -12.73 11.85 -12.67
C GLU A 132 -12.35 13.27 -13.08
N ALA A 133 -11.11 13.48 -13.54
CA ALA A 133 -10.69 14.78 -14.07
C ALA A 133 -11.52 15.19 -15.30
N PHE A 134 -11.77 14.24 -16.21
CA PHE A 134 -12.59 14.45 -17.39
C PHE A 134 -14.07 14.71 -17.06
N SER A 135 -14.62 14.03 -16.05
CA SER A 135 -16.01 14.16 -15.64
C SER A 135 -16.41 15.55 -15.16
N LYS A 136 -15.43 16.37 -14.74
CA LYS A 136 -15.67 17.75 -14.34
C LYS A 136 -16.00 18.67 -15.52
N PHE A 137 -15.70 18.25 -16.74
CA PHE A 137 -15.86 19.03 -17.98
C PHE A 137 -16.94 18.46 -18.91
N SER A 138 -17.46 17.26 -18.64
CA SER A 138 -18.46 16.60 -19.49
C SER A 138 -19.73 16.30 -18.70
N SER A 139 -20.88 16.71 -19.23
CA SER A 139 -22.20 16.41 -18.65
C SER A 139 -22.76 15.05 -19.09
N ASP A 140 -22.32 14.56 -20.25
CA ASP A 140 -22.80 13.30 -20.85
C ASP A 140 -21.71 12.23 -20.73
N MET A 141 -21.88 11.32 -19.78
CA MET A 141 -20.99 10.16 -19.63
C MET A 141 -21.78 8.89 -19.92
N ASP A 142 -21.12 7.95 -20.59
CA ASP A 142 -21.68 6.61 -20.76
C ASP A 142 -21.73 5.83 -19.45
N SER A 143 -22.57 4.80 -19.38
CA SER A 143 -22.79 4.01 -18.18
C SER A 143 -21.52 3.30 -17.67
N VAL A 144 -20.61 2.92 -18.57
CA VAL A 144 -19.35 2.23 -18.21
C VAL A 144 -18.40 3.18 -17.50
N THR A 145 -18.28 4.41 -18.01
CA THR A 145 -17.49 5.48 -17.39
C THR A 145 -18.02 5.82 -16.00
N VAL A 146 -19.33 5.98 -15.84
CA VAL A 146 -19.97 6.23 -14.54
C VAL A 146 -19.67 5.11 -13.55
N MET A 147 -19.79 3.84 -13.97
CA MET A 147 -19.48 2.68 -13.12
C MET A 147 -18.01 2.61 -12.72
N THR A 148 -17.10 2.97 -13.62
CA THR A 148 -15.66 2.98 -13.33
C THR A 148 -15.31 4.06 -12.31
N ILE A 149 -15.91 5.25 -12.44
CA ILE A 149 -15.75 6.35 -11.48
C ILE A 149 -16.32 5.94 -10.11
N ASP A 150 -17.52 5.37 -10.06
CA ASP A 150 -18.14 4.93 -8.81
C ASP A 150 -17.28 3.88 -8.10
N ARG A 151 -16.81 2.86 -8.83
CA ARG A 151 -15.89 1.85 -8.28
C ARG A 151 -14.60 2.46 -7.77
N GLY A 152 -13.99 3.38 -8.51
CA GLY A 152 -12.77 4.06 -8.10
C GLY A 152 -12.94 4.89 -6.84
N ARG A 153 -14.06 5.62 -6.71
CA ARG A 153 -14.40 6.37 -5.50
C ARG A 153 -14.58 5.46 -4.29
N LYS A 154 -15.28 4.34 -4.44
CA LYS A 154 -15.48 3.35 -3.38
C LYS A 154 -14.16 2.69 -2.97
N ASN A 155 -13.31 2.35 -3.94
CA ASN A 155 -11.96 1.83 -3.66
C ASN A 155 -11.10 2.84 -2.88
N ASN A 156 -11.21 4.12 -3.18
CA ASN A 156 -10.54 5.17 -2.40
C ASN A 156 -11.00 5.18 -0.94
N GLN A 157 -12.30 4.97 -0.67
CA GLN A 157 -12.80 4.89 0.70
C GLN A 157 -12.23 3.68 1.46
N LEU A 158 -12.07 2.54 0.79
CA LEU A 158 -11.44 1.35 1.39
C LEU A 158 -9.95 1.54 1.75
N LEU A 159 -9.28 2.48 1.07
CA LEU A 159 -7.87 2.77 1.34
C LEU A 159 -7.67 3.77 2.49
N ILE A 160 -8.75 4.36 3.01
CA ILE A 160 -8.69 5.22 4.19
C ILE A 160 -8.51 4.33 5.43
N GLN A 161 -7.50 4.63 6.23
CA GLN A 161 -7.15 3.88 7.41
C GLN A 161 -7.03 4.81 8.62
N PRO A 162 -7.68 4.52 9.75
CA PRO A 162 -7.50 5.27 10.98
C PRO A 162 -6.06 5.19 11.50
N GLN A 163 -5.62 6.22 12.19
CA GLN A 163 -4.31 6.24 12.84
C GLN A 163 -4.24 5.15 13.93
N TYR A 164 -3.09 4.48 14.03
CA TYR A 164 -2.85 3.39 15.00
C TYR A 164 -3.78 2.18 14.87
N SER A 165 -4.39 1.99 13.71
CA SER A 165 -5.28 0.86 13.43
C SER A 165 -4.76 0.03 12.25
N PRO A 166 -3.67 -0.75 12.44
CA PRO A 166 -3.15 -1.62 11.40
C PRO A 166 -4.14 -2.76 11.13
N MET A 167 -4.27 -3.12 9.85
CA MET A 167 -5.13 -4.20 9.40
C MET A 167 -4.29 -5.43 9.05
N PRO A 168 -4.63 -6.64 9.53
CA PRO A 168 -3.98 -7.89 9.12
C PRO A 168 -4.05 -8.10 7.62
N VAL A 169 -3.03 -8.76 7.05
CA VAL A 169 -2.92 -8.89 5.60
C VAL A 169 -4.06 -9.70 4.98
N GLY A 170 -4.58 -10.71 5.66
CA GLY A 170 -5.76 -11.47 5.21
C GLY A 170 -7.00 -10.60 5.05
N GLU A 171 -7.23 -9.71 6.00
CA GLU A 171 -8.33 -8.74 5.95
C GLU A 171 -8.15 -7.72 4.82
N GLN A 172 -6.91 -7.21 4.64
CA GLN A 172 -6.59 -6.33 3.52
C GLN A 172 -6.90 -7.00 2.18
N VAL A 173 -6.50 -8.26 2.00
CA VAL A 173 -6.78 -9.01 0.76
C VAL A 173 -8.28 -9.20 0.57
N ALA A 174 -9.03 -9.58 1.61
CA ALA A 174 -10.46 -9.80 1.52
C ALA A 174 -11.22 -8.53 1.12
N ILE A 175 -10.93 -7.40 1.76
CA ILE A 175 -11.64 -6.15 1.45
C ILE A 175 -11.23 -5.55 0.10
N LEU A 176 -9.96 -5.66 -0.29
CA LEU A 176 -9.50 -5.25 -1.62
C LEU A 176 -10.11 -6.12 -2.72
N TYR A 177 -10.36 -7.42 -2.45
CA TYR A 177 -11.10 -8.29 -3.37
C TYR A 177 -12.51 -7.74 -3.61
N CYS A 178 -13.23 -7.34 -2.56
CA CYS A 178 -14.54 -6.72 -2.71
C CYS A 178 -14.50 -5.46 -3.58
N GLY A 179 -13.49 -4.62 -3.40
CA GLY A 179 -13.30 -3.39 -4.17
C GLY A 179 -13.00 -3.65 -5.65
N THR A 180 -12.01 -4.49 -5.93
CA THR A 180 -11.54 -4.77 -7.30
C THR A 180 -12.55 -5.57 -8.12
N HIS A 181 -13.36 -6.41 -7.48
CA HIS A 181 -14.42 -7.20 -8.15
C HIS A 181 -15.80 -6.51 -8.15
N GLY A 182 -15.88 -5.26 -7.64
CA GLY A 182 -17.10 -4.45 -7.71
C GLY A 182 -18.24 -4.97 -6.86
N LEU A 183 -17.96 -5.73 -5.79
CA LEU A 183 -19.00 -6.29 -4.91
C LEU A 183 -19.76 -5.20 -4.14
N MET A 184 -19.22 -3.99 -4.04
CA MET A 184 -19.86 -2.84 -3.37
C MET A 184 -20.68 -1.96 -4.32
N ARG A 185 -21.07 -2.45 -5.50
CA ARG A 185 -21.75 -1.66 -6.52
C ARG A 185 -23.04 -1.01 -6.01
N ASP A 186 -23.80 -1.74 -5.22
CA ASP A 186 -25.18 -1.36 -4.85
C ASP A 186 -25.28 -0.54 -3.55
N ILE A 187 -24.15 -0.16 -2.94
CA ILE A 187 -24.14 0.68 -1.75
C ILE A 187 -23.67 2.11 -2.07
N ARG A 188 -24.08 3.06 -1.24
CA ARG A 188 -23.67 4.45 -1.34
C ARG A 188 -22.23 4.61 -0.84
N ILE A 189 -21.54 5.64 -1.35
CA ILE A 189 -20.14 5.91 -0.98
C ILE A 189 -19.95 6.16 0.52
N ASP A 190 -20.91 6.82 1.16
CA ASP A 190 -20.92 7.12 2.61
C ASP A 190 -21.13 5.87 3.48
N GLN A 191 -21.59 4.76 2.91
CA GLN A 191 -21.80 3.48 3.58
C GLN A 191 -20.59 2.53 3.46
N VAL A 192 -19.59 2.83 2.63
CA VAL A 192 -18.47 1.92 2.34
C VAL A 192 -17.67 1.57 3.60
N ILE A 193 -17.40 2.53 4.48
CA ILE A 193 -16.66 2.29 5.72
C ILE A 193 -17.46 1.40 6.69
N ALA A 194 -18.77 1.64 6.79
CA ALA A 194 -19.64 0.79 7.61
C ALA A 194 -19.74 -0.63 7.03
N PHE A 195 -19.87 -0.76 5.72
CA PHE A 195 -19.81 -2.06 5.03
C PHE A 195 -18.50 -2.79 5.32
N GLN A 196 -17.35 -2.12 5.20
CA GLN A 196 -16.04 -2.69 5.50
C GLN A 196 -15.99 -3.25 6.92
N HIS A 197 -16.48 -2.50 7.90
CA HIS A 197 -16.51 -2.93 9.30
C HIS A 197 -17.34 -4.21 9.48
N GLU A 198 -18.59 -4.20 9.05
CA GLU A 198 -19.51 -5.34 9.20
C GLU A 198 -19.02 -6.59 8.44
N PHE A 199 -18.49 -6.39 7.23
CA PHE A 199 -17.92 -7.46 6.42
C PHE A 199 -16.73 -8.13 7.12
N LEU A 200 -15.77 -7.34 7.63
CA LEU A 200 -14.60 -7.87 8.32
C LEU A 200 -14.96 -8.53 9.66
N GLU A 201 -15.91 -7.98 10.41
CA GLU A 201 -16.42 -8.61 11.64
C GLU A 201 -17.07 -9.97 11.34
N SER A 202 -17.86 -10.08 10.28
CA SER A 202 -18.45 -11.36 9.84
C SER A 202 -17.38 -12.39 9.48
N LEU A 203 -16.31 -11.98 8.76
CA LEU A 203 -15.20 -12.87 8.44
C LEU A 203 -14.42 -13.30 9.70
N ARG A 204 -14.16 -12.38 10.63
CA ARG A 204 -13.48 -12.69 11.89
C ARG A 204 -14.26 -13.68 12.74
N ALA A 205 -15.58 -13.51 12.81
CA ALA A 205 -16.45 -14.34 13.64
C ALA A 205 -16.66 -15.75 13.07
N SER A 206 -16.83 -15.88 11.76
CA SER A 206 -17.30 -17.13 11.14
C SER A 206 -16.30 -17.78 10.17
N HIS A 207 -15.37 -17.02 9.61
CA HIS A 207 -14.50 -17.45 8.51
C HIS A 207 -13.02 -17.14 8.73
N ARG A 208 -12.58 -17.13 9.97
CA ARG A 208 -11.18 -16.82 10.31
C ARG A 208 -10.22 -17.86 9.74
N GLN A 209 -10.50 -19.16 9.97
CA GLN A 209 -9.61 -20.24 9.57
C GLN A 209 -9.69 -20.59 8.08
N ASP A 210 -10.89 -20.58 7.54
CA ASP A 210 -11.16 -21.01 6.16
C ASP A 210 -10.97 -19.88 5.13
N VAL A 211 -10.96 -18.60 5.56
CA VAL A 211 -10.72 -17.46 4.68
C VAL A 211 -9.50 -16.65 5.11
N LEU A 212 -9.51 -16.01 6.28
CA LEU A 212 -8.47 -15.02 6.64
C LEU A 212 -7.08 -15.65 6.77
N GLU A 213 -6.94 -16.77 7.49
CA GLU A 213 -5.66 -17.46 7.66
C GLU A 213 -5.17 -18.10 6.34
N VAL A 214 -6.08 -18.54 5.46
CA VAL A 214 -5.74 -19.04 4.13
C VAL A 214 -5.19 -17.92 3.24
N LEU A 215 -5.82 -16.73 3.29
CA LEU A 215 -5.33 -15.55 2.57
C LEU A 215 -3.98 -15.08 3.10
N GLU A 216 -3.76 -15.09 4.42
CA GLU A 216 -2.47 -14.78 5.06
C GLU A 216 -1.37 -15.77 4.66
N GLY A 217 -1.72 -17.04 4.46
CA GLY A 217 -0.85 -18.08 3.88
C GLY A 217 -0.53 -17.86 2.40
N GLY A 218 -1.07 -16.82 1.77
CA GLY A 218 -0.83 -16.48 0.37
C GLY A 218 -1.69 -17.27 -0.62
N VAL A 219 -2.70 -18.00 -0.17
CA VAL A 219 -3.58 -18.80 -1.03
C VAL A 219 -4.88 -18.03 -1.27
N ILE A 220 -5.29 -17.97 -2.54
CA ILE A 220 -6.61 -17.50 -2.96
C ILE A 220 -7.12 -18.43 -4.06
N ASN A 221 -8.20 -19.15 -3.79
CA ASN A 221 -8.84 -20.13 -4.67
C ASN A 221 -10.34 -19.86 -4.77
N GLU A 222 -11.05 -20.59 -5.62
CA GLU A 222 -12.46 -20.44 -5.86
C GLU A 222 -13.32 -20.63 -4.59
N GLN A 223 -12.92 -21.52 -3.70
CA GLN A 223 -13.64 -21.76 -2.46
C GLN A 223 -13.58 -20.52 -1.55
N VAL A 224 -12.39 -19.94 -1.37
CA VAL A 224 -12.19 -18.73 -0.57
C VAL A 224 -12.92 -17.53 -1.19
N THR A 225 -12.80 -17.33 -2.51
CA THR A 225 -13.48 -16.22 -3.18
C THR A 225 -14.99 -16.32 -3.11
N LYS A 226 -15.54 -17.54 -3.23
CA LYS A 226 -16.98 -17.77 -3.06
C LYS A 226 -17.47 -17.39 -1.67
N VAL A 227 -16.75 -17.79 -0.62
CA VAL A 227 -17.12 -17.39 0.75
C VAL A 227 -17.06 -15.86 0.93
N ILE A 228 -16.02 -15.21 0.39
CA ILE A 228 -15.93 -13.74 0.41
C ILE A 228 -17.15 -13.10 -0.27
N GLU A 229 -17.55 -13.62 -1.44
CA GLU A 229 -18.70 -13.12 -2.20
C GLU A 229 -20.02 -13.34 -1.44
N ASP A 230 -20.22 -14.52 -0.86
CA ASP A 230 -21.41 -14.86 -0.06
C ASP A 230 -21.54 -13.96 1.18
N VAL A 231 -20.42 -13.75 1.91
CA VAL A 231 -20.39 -12.84 3.07
C VAL A 231 -20.62 -11.39 2.64
N ALA A 232 -20.00 -10.95 1.54
CA ALA A 232 -20.22 -9.61 1.02
C ALA A 232 -21.68 -9.38 0.63
N GLN A 233 -22.33 -10.33 -0.05
CA GLN A 233 -23.75 -10.24 -0.38
C GLN A 233 -24.64 -10.20 0.86
N SER A 234 -24.37 -11.02 1.86
CA SER A 234 -25.11 -11.02 3.12
C SER A 234 -24.97 -9.68 3.85
N THR A 235 -23.75 -9.13 3.86
CA THR A 235 -23.49 -7.81 4.45
C THR A 235 -24.20 -6.70 3.70
N LEU A 236 -24.25 -6.75 2.37
CA LEU A 236 -24.95 -5.76 1.55
C LEU A 236 -26.44 -5.65 1.86
N LEU A 237 -27.08 -6.74 2.31
CA LEU A 237 -28.50 -6.71 2.69
C LEU A 237 -28.77 -5.78 3.87
N LEU A 238 -27.77 -5.54 4.73
CA LEU A 238 -27.89 -4.61 5.86
C LEU A 238 -27.95 -3.13 5.42
N PHE A 239 -27.50 -2.84 4.19
CA PHE A 239 -27.40 -1.48 3.64
C PHE A 239 -28.42 -1.22 2.52
N LYS A 240 -29.22 -2.20 2.14
CA LYS A 240 -30.34 -2.04 1.19
C LYS A 240 -31.56 -1.52 1.96
N ASN A 241 -31.72 -0.20 1.99
CA ASN A 241 -32.97 0.49 2.34
C ASN A 241 -33.47 1.28 1.14
#